data_fb713bc9c01e36b3e1d3a90d6ef1d432
#
_entry.id   fb713bc9c01e36b3e1d3a90d6ef1d432
#
_cell.length_a   1.000
_cell.length_b   1.000
_cell.length_c   1.000
_cell.angle_alpha   90.00
_cell.angle_beta   90.00
_cell.angle_gamma   90.00
#
_symmetry.space_group_name_H-M   'P 1'
#
loop_
_entity.id
_entity.type
_entity.pdbx_description
1 polymer ?
#
loop_
_entity_poly.entity_id
_entity_poly.type
_entity_poly.pdbx_seq_one_letter_code
_entity_poly.pdbx_strand_id
1 'polypeptide(L)'
;RLPLALNGIQLESGRDIEVMAGIRAGEVMNPDLSAVQDTDLIPAAIDVFTHRKRHGMPVLDRNGRLVGMLTLQDLDASQAHPGWQNKTVGEICSRNLVIAYPDETVDQVMRRMSSRDIGRLPVVDRDDPTKLIGMLRRSDVIRAYDLALMRRASRRHHIHQERLGILAGVEVHEIAIERGSDLVGKRIKHISWPKSAVISSIRRGQTIILPHGETMLRVGDVLVVVTEDEGLEVVQSMCCPDGDGQGPGG
;
A
#
# COMPACT_ATOMS: atom_id res chain seq x y z
N ARG A 1 17.75 -12.59 21.95
CA ARG A 1 16.74 -12.39 20.88
C ARG A 1 17.38 -11.54 19.81
N LEU A 2 17.79 -12.16 18.70
CA LEU A 2 18.41 -11.49 17.55
C LEU A 2 17.33 -10.71 16.78
N PRO A 3 17.56 -9.45 16.41
CA PRO A 3 16.66 -8.70 15.55
C PRO A 3 16.72 -9.25 14.12
N LEU A 4 15.57 -9.50 13.52
CA LEU A 4 15.44 -9.84 12.11
C LEU A 4 15.76 -8.59 11.27
N ALA A 5 16.95 -8.53 10.72
CA ALA A 5 17.35 -7.50 9.77
C ALA A 5 16.89 -7.90 8.37
N LEU A 6 15.89 -7.22 7.85
CA LEU A 6 15.50 -7.25 6.45
C LEU A 6 16.14 -6.07 5.73
N ASN A 7 17.21 -6.32 4.94
CA ASN A 7 17.82 -5.38 4.00
C ASN A 7 17.63 -3.88 4.34
N GLY A 8 18.13 -3.44 5.52
CA GLY A 8 18.13 -2.04 5.94
C GLY A 8 16.92 -1.60 6.80
N ILE A 9 15.95 -2.45 7.07
CA ILE A 9 14.86 -2.14 8.01
C ILE A 9 15.12 -2.89 9.31
N GLN A 10 15.55 -2.17 10.37
CA GLN A 10 15.57 -2.68 11.74
C GLN A 10 14.11 -2.65 12.25
N LEU A 11 13.50 -3.82 12.32
CA LEU A 11 12.22 -3.99 13.02
C LEU A 11 12.48 -3.91 14.53
N GLU A 12 12.28 -2.74 15.11
CA GLU A 12 12.34 -2.57 16.55
C GLU A 12 11.11 -3.19 17.21
N SER A 13 11.36 -4.32 17.86
CA SER A 13 10.59 -5.02 18.91
C SER A 13 9.09 -4.74 19.08
N GLY A 14 8.28 -5.80 19.03
CA GLY A 14 6.93 -5.90 19.62
C GLY A 14 5.83 -5.04 18.99
N ARG A 15 6.09 -3.76 18.82
CA ARG A 15 5.15 -2.78 18.25
C ARG A 15 4.97 -2.89 16.72
N ASP A 16 6.02 -3.25 16.01
CA ASP A 16 6.00 -3.35 14.55
C ASP A 16 5.28 -4.62 14.08
N ILE A 17 5.37 -5.68 14.87
CA ILE A 17 4.64 -6.94 14.67
C ILE A 17 3.14 -6.72 14.81
N GLU A 18 2.72 -5.91 15.78
CA GLU A 18 1.31 -5.60 16.03
C GLU A 18 0.69 -4.79 14.86
N VAL A 19 1.49 -3.96 14.21
CA VAL A 19 1.06 -3.17 13.03
C VAL A 19 0.85 -4.08 11.81
N MET A 20 1.74 -5.05 11.58
CA MET A 20 1.64 -6.01 10.47
C MET A 20 0.56 -7.07 10.67
N ALA A 21 0.22 -7.40 11.92
CA ALA A 21 -0.83 -8.35 12.23
C ALA A 21 -2.23 -7.90 11.77
N GLY A 22 -2.41 -6.60 11.52
CA GLY A 22 -3.67 -6.03 11.02
C GLY A 22 -3.80 -6.05 9.49
N ILE A 23 -2.77 -6.43 8.72
CA ILE A 23 -2.79 -6.40 7.25
C ILE A 23 -2.89 -7.83 6.72
N ARG A 24 -3.81 -8.06 5.78
CA ARG A 24 -4.01 -9.35 5.13
C ARG A 24 -3.15 -9.47 3.87
N ALA A 25 -2.71 -10.69 3.57
CA ALA A 25 -1.94 -10.99 2.35
C ALA A 25 -2.68 -10.56 1.09
N GLY A 26 -4.00 -10.75 1.04
CA GLY A 26 -4.85 -10.33 -0.07
C GLY A 26 -4.89 -8.82 -0.33
N GLU A 27 -4.63 -7.99 0.70
CA GLU A 27 -4.62 -6.52 0.56
C GLU A 27 -3.35 -6.00 -0.13
N VAL A 28 -2.25 -6.75 -0.06
CA VAL A 28 -0.92 -6.32 -0.50
C VAL A 28 -0.31 -7.20 -1.57
N MET A 29 -0.89 -8.35 -1.87
CA MET A 29 -0.45 -9.21 -2.97
C MET A 29 -0.53 -8.49 -4.31
N ASN A 30 0.35 -8.87 -5.22
CA ASN A 30 0.24 -8.46 -6.60
C ASN A 30 -0.75 -9.39 -7.33
N PRO A 31 -1.86 -8.88 -7.88
CA PRO A 31 -2.84 -9.68 -8.61
C PRO A 31 -2.38 -10.07 -10.03
N ASP A 32 -1.18 -9.66 -10.46
CA ASP A 32 -0.62 -10.08 -11.74
C ASP A 32 -0.34 -11.60 -11.73
N LEU A 33 -1.16 -12.34 -12.45
CA LEU A 33 -1.11 -13.80 -12.59
C LEU A 33 -0.21 -14.24 -13.74
N SER A 34 0.78 -13.43 -14.15
CA SER A 34 1.78 -13.84 -15.14
C SER A 34 2.44 -15.16 -14.72
N ALA A 35 2.26 -16.19 -15.52
CA ALA A 35 2.73 -17.55 -15.27
C ALA A 35 3.37 -18.12 -16.54
N VAL A 36 4.07 -19.23 -16.40
CA VAL A 36 4.52 -20.10 -17.50
C VAL A 36 3.77 -21.43 -17.44
N GLN A 37 3.65 -22.12 -18.57
CA GLN A 37 3.00 -23.42 -18.61
C GLN A 37 4.02 -24.53 -18.29
N ASP A 38 3.57 -25.60 -17.65
CA ASP A 38 4.41 -26.76 -17.35
C ASP A 38 4.92 -27.45 -18.63
N THR A 39 4.19 -27.29 -19.74
CA THR A 39 4.54 -27.83 -21.07
C THR A 39 5.44 -26.93 -21.90
N ASP A 40 5.69 -25.67 -21.46
CA ASP A 40 6.59 -24.77 -22.16
C ASP A 40 7.99 -25.32 -22.16
N LEU A 41 8.70 -25.19 -23.28
CA LEU A 41 10.12 -25.53 -23.38
C LEU A 41 10.96 -24.47 -22.61
N ILE A 42 12.08 -24.91 -22.04
CA ILE A 42 12.96 -24.01 -21.26
C ILE A 42 13.42 -22.79 -22.07
N PRO A 43 13.80 -22.86 -23.36
CA PRO A 43 14.14 -21.66 -24.11
C PRO A 43 13.03 -20.61 -24.14
N ALA A 44 11.77 -21.02 -24.32
CA ALA A 44 10.65 -20.12 -24.32
C ALA A 44 10.44 -19.47 -22.92
N ALA A 45 10.64 -20.23 -21.84
CA ALA A 45 10.58 -19.69 -20.48
C ALA A 45 11.70 -18.67 -20.23
N ILE A 46 12.93 -18.90 -20.72
CA ILE A 46 14.04 -17.94 -20.62
C ILE A 46 13.69 -16.62 -21.29
N ASP A 47 13.08 -16.66 -22.47
CA ASP A 47 12.65 -15.45 -23.19
C ASP A 47 11.62 -14.66 -22.35
N VAL A 48 10.65 -15.34 -21.75
CA VAL A 48 9.66 -14.71 -20.88
C VAL A 48 10.31 -14.07 -19.66
N PHE A 49 11.26 -14.76 -19.01
CA PHE A 49 11.98 -14.24 -17.84
C PHE A 49 12.79 -12.99 -18.18
N THR A 50 13.48 -13.01 -19.33
CA THR A 50 14.33 -11.91 -19.81
C THR A 50 13.50 -10.69 -20.15
N HIS A 51 12.44 -10.85 -20.96
CA HIS A 51 11.58 -9.73 -21.37
C HIS A 51 10.81 -9.11 -20.22
N ARG A 52 10.35 -9.92 -19.28
CA ARG A 52 9.56 -9.43 -18.12
C ARG A 52 10.42 -9.07 -16.90
N LYS A 53 11.75 -9.21 -16.98
CA LYS A 53 12.69 -8.98 -15.86
C LYS A 53 12.22 -9.66 -14.56
N ARG A 54 11.82 -10.92 -14.66
CA ARG A 54 11.32 -11.70 -13.53
C ARG A 54 12.41 -12.61 -12.97
N HIS A 55 12.44 -12.81 -11.65
CA HIS A 55 13.36 -13.73 -10.97
C HIS A 55 12.70 -15.05 -10.57
N GLY A 56 11.40 -15.18 -10.81
CA GLY A 56 10.63 -16.38 -10.56
C GLY A 56 9.17 -16.17 -10.94
N MET A 57 8.53 -17.20 -11.43
CA MET A 57 7.15 -17.20 -11.91
C MET A 57 6.43 -18.48 -11.47
N PRO A 58 5.11 -18.41 -11.23
CA PRO A 58 4.31 -19.60 -11.00
C PRO A 58 4.23 -20.42 -12.30
N VAL A 59 4.14 -21.74 -12.14
CA VAL A 59 3.95 -22.70 -13.22
C VAL A 59 2.55 -23.25 -13.14
N LEU A 60 1.80 -23.15 -14.23
CA LEU A 60 0.44 -23.67 -14.34
C LEU A 60 0.38 -24.88 -15.26
N ASP A 61 -0.54 -25.79 -15.00
CA ASP A 61 -0.88 -26.85 -15.93
C ASP A 61 -1.84 -26.35 -17.03
N ARG A 62 -2.21 -27.22 -17.97
CA ARG A 62 -3.15 -26.93 -19.06
C ARG A 62 -4.55 -26.55 -18.61
N ASN A 63 -4.90 -26.87 -17.36
CA ASN A 63 -6.18 -26.52 -16.74
C ASN A 63 -6.10 -25.20 -15.96
N GLY A 64 -4.95 -24.51 -15.98
CA GLY A 64 -4.71 -23.29 -15.23
C GLY A 64 -4.45 -23.50 -13.72
N ARG A 65 -4.15 -24.72 -13.30
CA ARG A 65 -3.85 -25.06 -11.90
C ARG A 65 -2.38 -24.85 -11.60
N LEU A 66 -2.11 -24.28 -10.43
CA LEU A 66 -0.74 -24.09 -9.93
C LEU A 66 -0.08 -25.46 -9.63
N VAL A 67 1.00 -25.75 -10.31
CA VAL A 67 1.75 -27.02 -10.19
C VAL A 67 3.18 -26.82 -9.71
N GLY A 68 3.72 -25.62 -9.77
CA GLY A 68 5.11 -25.37 -9.42
C GLY A 68 5.48 -23.89 -9.38
N MET A 69 6.74 -23.66 -9.01
CA MET A 69 7.43 -22.37 -9.19
C MET A 69 8.70 -22.60 -10.00
N LEU A 70 8.95 -21.70 -10.95
CA LEU A 70 10.17 -21.66 -11.73
C LEU A 70 10.96 -20.41 -11.33
N THR A 71 12.26 -20.57 -11.06
CA THR A 71 13.18 -19.47 -10.72
C THR A 71 14.31 -19.36 -11.75
N LEU A 72 15.04 -18.23 -11.74
CA LEU A 72 16.26 -18.09 -12.54
C LEU A 72 17.29 -19.17 -12.19
N GLN A 73 17.39 -19.53 -10.90
CA GLN A 73 18.30 -20.55 -10.45
C GLN A 73 17.98 -21.93 -11.05
N ASP A 74 16.69 -22.28 -11.20
CA ASP A 74 16.25 -23.52 -11.85
C ASP A 74 16.64 -23.51 -13.32
N LEU A 75 16.46 -22.37 -14.00
CA LEU A 75 16.84 -22.19 -15.41
C LEU A 75 18.37 -22.33 -15.58
N ASP A 76 19.16 -21.64 -14.76
CA ASP A 76 20.62 -21.69 -14.81
C ASP A 76 21.15 -23.09 -14.54
N ALA A 77 20.60 -23.76 -13.52
CA ALA A 77 20.97 -25.14 -13.18
C ALA A 77 20.62 -26.11 -14.33
N SER A 78 19.49 -25.89 -14.98
CA SER A 78 19.08 -26.70 -16.12
C SER A 78 20.03 -26.56 -17.32
N GLN A 79 20.49 -25.34 -17.62
CA GLN A 79 21.38 -25.05 -18.74
C GLN A 79 22.75 -25.74 -18.61
N ALA A 80 23.17 -26.10 -17.41
CA ALA A 80 24.39 -26.86 -17.18
C ALA A 80 24.33 -28.32 -17.68
N HIS A 81 23.17 -28.83 -18.07
CA HIS A 81 22.97 -30.20 -18.49
C HIS A 81 22.76 -30.29 -20.02
N PRO A 82 23.39 -31.24 -20.74
CA PRO A 82 23.12 -31.44 -22.14
C PRO A 82 21.65 -31.75 -22.45
N GLY A 83 21.13 -31.17 -23.53
CA GLY A 83 19.75 -31.42 -23.97
C GLY A 83 18.67 -30.60 -23.22
N TRP A 84 19.06 -29.64 -22.43
CA TRP A 84 18.15 -28.76 -21.68
C TRP A 84 17.13 -28.05 -22.59
N GLN A 85 17.48 -27.79 -23.86
CA GLN A 85 16.61 -27.10 -24.81
C GLN A 85 15.33 -27.90 -25.12
N ASN A 86 15.36 -29.22 -24.95
CA ASN A 86 14.23 -30.11 -25.19
C ASN A 86 13.43 -30.44 -23.93
N LYS A 87 13.87 -29.95 -22.76
CA LYS A 87 13.14 -30.13 -21.50
C LYS A 87 12.04 -29.12 -21.35
N THR A 88 11.00 -29.53 -20.63
CA THR A 88 9.88 -28.68 -20.30
C THR A 88 10.09 -28.00 -18.93
N VAL A 89 9.36 -26.90 -18.70
CA VAL A 89 9.30 -26.20 -17.41
C VAL A 89 8.86 -27.14 -16.29
N GLY A 90 7.90 -28.02 -16.57
CA GLY A 90 7.38 -29.00 -15.61
C GLY A 90 8.40 -30.01 -15.11
N GLU A 91 9.49 -30.26 -15.87
CA GLU A 91 10.57 -31.17 -15.49
C GLU A 91 11.56 -30.53 -14.52
N ILE A 92 11.66 -29.19 -14.50
CA ILE A 92 12.67 -28.47 -13.71
C ILE A 92 12.08 -27.59 -12.60
N CYS A 93 10.79 -27.26 -12.66
CA CYS A 93 10.16 -26.41 -11.66
C CYS A 93 10.11 -27.07 -10.27
N SER A 94 10.19 -26.27 -9.24
CA SER A 94 9.98 -26.73 -7.87
C SER A 94 8.49 -26.99 -7.61
N ARG A 95 8.13 -28.22 -7.23
CA ARG A 95 6.75 -28.63 -6.91
C ARG A 95 6.44 -28.54 -5.42
N ASN A 96 7.46 -28.45 -4.57
CA ASN A 96 7.26 -28.27 -3.12
C ASN A 96 6.97 -26.79 -2.83
N LEU A 97 5.72 -26.40 -3.05
CA LEU A 97 5.29 -25.02 -2.94
C LEU A 97 5.07 -24.58 -1.51
N VAL A 98 5.59 -23.41 -1.18
CA VAL A 98 5.17 -22.64 -0.02
C VAL A 98 4.16 -21.61 -0.50
N ILE A 99 2.93 -21.74 -0.03
CA ILE A 99 1.80 -20.91 -0.44
C ILE A 99 1.34 -19.99 0.69
N ALA A 100 0.56 -18.96 0.36
CA ALA A 100 -0.22 -18.17 1.30
C ALA A 100 -1.68 -18.12 0.88
N TYR A 101 -2.54 -17.77 1.84
CA TYR A 101 -3.94 -17.50 1.62
C TYR A 101 -4.23 -16.01 1.82
N PRO A 102 -5.25 -15.44 1.13
CA PRO A 102 -5.53 -14.00 1.18
C PRO A 102 -5.90 -13.48 2.57
N ASP A 103 -6.47 -14.34 3.40
CA ASP A 103 -6.91 -14.02 4.76
C ASP A 103 -5.79 -14.16 5.82
N GLU A 104 -4.62 -14.71 5.46
CA GLU A 104 -3.46 -14.76 6.36
C GLU A 104 -2.89 -13.36 6.60
N THR A 105 -2.36 -13.12 7.79
CA THR A 105 -1.67 -11.87 8.08
C THR A 105 -0.30 -11.81 7.40
N VAL A 106 0.10 -10.61 7.01
CA VAL A 106 1.43 -10.38 6.39
C VAL A 106 2.55 -10.87 7.31
N ASP A 107 2.40 -10.74 8.63
CA ASP A 107 3.37 -11.25 9.61
C ASP A 107 3.53 -12.77 9.53
N GLN A 108 2.41 -13.53 9.46
CA GLN A 108 2.46 -14.99 9.32
C GLN A 108 3.17 -15.41 8.03
N VAL A 109 2.85 -14.74 6.92
CA VAL A 109 3.47 -15.01 5.62
C VAL A 109 4.96 -14.68 5.64
N MET A 110 5.34 -13.56 6.25
CA MET A 110 6.75 -13.16 6.41
C MET A 110 7.57 -14.18 7.18
N ARG A 111 7.07 -14.67 8.31
CA ARG A 111 7.77 -15.69 9.09
C ARG A 111 8.03 -16.95 8.25
N ARG A 112 7.03 -17.35 7.44
CA ARG A 112 7.14 -18.47 6.51
C ARG A 112 8.17 -18.23 5.42
N MET A 113 8.20 -17.02 4.83
CA MET A 113 9.20 -16.62 3.84
C MET A 113 10.62 -16.63 4.43
N SER A 114 10.78 -16.07 5.64
CA SER A 114 12.08 -15.97 6.30
C SER A 114 12.62 -17.33 6.74
N SER A 115 11.77 -18.22 7.28
CA SER A 115 12.19 -19.55 7.76
C SER A 115 12.67 -20.47 6.64
N ARG A 116 12.26 -20.20 5.39
CA ARG A 116 12.61 -21.00 4.21
C ARG A 116 13.46 -20.24 3.19
N ASP A 117 13.90 -19.05 3.52
CA ASP A 117 14.65 -18.14 2.65
C ASP A 117 13.99 -17.92 1.28
N ILE A 118 12.67 -17.76 1.27
CA ILE A 118 11.87 -17.56 0.06
C ILE A 118 11.63 -16.09 -0.16
N GLY A 119 12.00 -15.57 -1.34
CA GLY A 119 11.81 -14.16 -1.72
C GLY A 119 10.41 -13.82 -2.23
N ARG A 120 9.63 -14.84 -2.60
CA ARG A 120 8.26 -14.72 -3.12
C ARG A 120 7.51 -16.03 -2.94
N LEU A 121 6.17 -15.95 -2.84
CA LEU A 121 5.32 -17.12 -2.80
C LEU A 121 3.97 -16.83 -3.48
N PRO A 122 3.33 -17.88 -4.04
CA PRO A 122 2.00 -17.76 -4.60
C PRO A 122 0.95 -17.61 -3.51
N VAL A 123 -0.04 -16.77 -3.77
CA VAL A 123 -1.26 -16.66 -2.98
C VAL A 123 -2.35 -17.41 -3.73
N VAL A 124 -2.99 -18.35 -3.07
CA VAL A 124 -3.96 -19.26 -3.67
C VAL A 124 -5.34 -19.13 -3.00
N ASP A 125 -6.35 -19.59 -3.70
CA ASP A 125 -7.70 -19.68 -3.16
C ASP A 125 -7.73 -20.65 -1.99
N ARG A 126 -8.49 -20.33 -0.92
CA ARG A 126 -8.55 -21.18 0.27
C ARG A 126 -9.32 -22.47 0.02
N ASP A 127 -10.34 -22.41 -0.82
CA ASP A 127 -11.18 -23.56 -1.14
C ASP A 127 -10.54 -24.44 -2.23
N ASP A 128 -9.68 -23.85 -3.07
CA ASP A 128 -8.90 -24.58 -4.09
C ASP A 128 -7.43 -24.11 -4.06
N PRO A 129 -6.53 -24.78 -3.32
CA PRO A 129 -5.12 -24.45 -3.25
C PRO A 129 -4.36 -24.55 -4.57
N THR A 130 -4.97 -25.09 -5.62
CA THR A 130 -4.39 -25.10 -6.97
C THR A 130 -4.73 -23.87 -7.78
N LYS A 131 -5.67 -23.06 -7.32
CA LYS A 131 -6.10 -21.83 -7.99
C LYS A 131 -5.26 -20.65 -7.52
N LEU A 132 -4.36 -20.19 -8.40
CA LEU A 132 -3.54 -19.00 -8.16
C LEU A 132 -4.42 -17.74 -8.22
N ILE A 133 -4.32 -16.87 -7.20
CA ILE A 133 -5.03 -15.59 -7.14
C ILE A 133 -4.10 -14.38 -7.05
N GLY A 134 -2.83 -14.60 -6.76
CA GLY A 134 -1.84 -13.53 -6.71
C GLY A 134 -0.45 -14.02 -6.33
N MET A 135 0.47 -13.08 -6.25
CA MET A 135 1.85 -13.31 -5.79
C MET A 135 2.21 -12.34 -4.67
N LEU A 136 2.87 -12.81 -3.65
CA LEU A 136 3.43 -11.99 -2.58
C LEU A 136 4.96 -12.02 -2.61
N ARG A 137 5.60 -10.86 -2.57
CA ARG A 137 7.06 -10.68 -2.57
C ARG A 137 7.50 -10.00 -1.28
N ARG A 138 8.77 -10.11 -0.92
CA ARG A 138 9.34 -9.35 0.21
C ARG A 138 9.11 -7.83 0.07
N SER A 139 9.19 -7.28 -1.15
CA SER A 139 8.90 -5.87 -1.42
C SER A 139 7.46 -5.45 -1.15
N ASP A 140 6.51 -6.37 -1.34
CA ASP A 140 5.09 -6.11 -1.07
C ASP A 140 4.83 -6.03 0.44
N VAL A 141 5.62 -6.77 1.23
CA VAL A 141 5.62 -6.70 2.70
C VAL A 141 6.13 -5.35 3.20
N ILE A 142 7.19 -4.81 2.57
CA ILE A 142 7.71 -3.47 2.91
C ILE A 142 6.63 -2.41 2.63
N ARG A 143 5.96 -2.51 1.49
CA ARG A 143 4.83 -1.65 1.14
C ARG A 143 3.66 -1.79 2.13
N ALA A 144 3.39 -3.00 2.60
CA ALA A 144 2.39 -3.26 3.63
C ALA A 144 2.72 -2.53 4.94
N TYR A 145 3.98 -2.54 5.33
CA TYR A 145 4.46 -1.82 6.53
C TYR A 145 4.25 -0.31 6.41
N ASP A 146 4.64 0.29 5.28
CA ASP A 146 4.43 1.71 5.01
C ASP A 146 2.94 2.08 5.07
N LEU A 147 2.08 1.25 4.46
CA LEU A 147 0.63 1.43 4.48
C LEU A 147 0.05 1.37 5.90
N ALA A 148 0.56 0.46 6.72
CA ALA A 148 0.14 0.31 8.10
C ALA A 148 0.55 1.48 8.98
N LEU A 149 1.77 1.99 8.78
CA LEU A 149 2.24 3.20 9.47
C LEU A 149 1.37 4.41 9.10
N MET A 150 1.02 4.57 7.82
CA MET A 150 0.13 5.63 7.37
C MET A 150 -1.26 5.52 8.01
N ARG A 151 -1.87 4.32 8.04
CA ARG A 151 -3.17 4.07 8.69
C ARG A 151 -3.12 4.38 10.19
N ARG A 152 -2.01 4.07 10.85
CA ARG A 152 -1.81 4.34 12.29
C ARG A 152 -1.61 5.82 12.57
N ALA A 153 -0.86 6.53 11.72
CA ALA A 153 -0.70 7.97 11.80
C ALA A 153 -2.04 8.68 11.64
N SER A 154 -2.86 8.27 10.67
CA SER A 154 -4.21 8.80 10.46
C SER A 154 -5.14 8.55 11.66
N ARG A 155 -5.11 7.34 12.26
CA ARG A 155 -5.89 7.03 13.47
C ARG A 155 -5.43 7.84 14.69
N ARG A 156 -4.13 8.06 14.87
CA ARG A 156 -3.60 8.90 15.95
C ARG A 156 -4.03 10.35 15.78
N HIS A 157 -4.08 10.86 14.56
CA HIS A 157 -4.59 12.18 14.26
C HIS A 157 -6.06 12.31 14.68
N HIS A 158 -6.90 11.35 14.30
CA HIS A 158 -8.32 11.36 14.69
C HIS A 158 -8.54 11.33 16.22
N ILE A 159 -7.84 10.43 16.92
CA ILE A 159 -7.95 10.33 18.40
C ILE A 159 -7.40 11.57 19.10
N HIS A 160 -6.38 12.22 18.54
CA HIS A 160 -5.83 13.47 19.09
C HIS A 160 -6.78 14.63 18.83
N GLN A 161 -7.46 14.67 17.72
CA GLN A 161 -8.47 15.65 17.36
C GLN A 161 -9.68 15.56 18.31
N GLU A 162 -10.22 14.36 18.56
CA GLU A 162 -11.32 14.15 19.50
C GLU A 162 -10.95 14.55 20.95
N ARG A 163 -9.71 14.31 21.39
CA ARG A 163 -9.27 14.66 22.74
C ARG A 163 -9.01 16.15 22.94
N LEU A 164 -8.54 16.86 21.91
CA LEU A 164 -8.33 18.31 21.97
C LEU A 164 -9.67 19.06 21.96
N GLY A 165 -10.65 18.62 21.18
CA GLY A 165 -11.99 19.22 21.14
C GLY A 165 -12.71 19.15 22.50
N ILE A 166 -12.58 18.02 23.21
CA ILE A 166 -13.23 17.82 24.52
C ILE A 166 -12.62 18.69 25.64
N LEU A 167 -11.33 19.04 25.56
CA LEU A 167 -10.59 19.72 26.62
C LEU A 167 -10.53 21.24 26.46
N ALA A 168 -10.79 21.79 25.26
CA ALA A 168 -10.54 23.20 24.97
C ALA A 168 -11.72 23.97 24.33
N GLY A 169 -12.85 23.32 24.07
CA GLY A 169 -13.95 23.97 23.33
C GLY A 169 -13.58 24.32 21.88
N VAL A 170 -12.58 23.63 21.32
CA VAL A 170 -12.05 23.84 19.96
C VAL A 170 -12.38 22.62 19.12
N GLU A 171 -12.95 22.82 17.98
CA GLU A 171 -13.26 21.74 17.03
C GLU A 171 -12.25 21.67 15.89
N VAL A 172 -12.12 20.49 15.31
CA VAL A 172 -11.25 20.28 14.16
C VAL A 172 -12.09 19.94 12.94
N HIS A 173 -11.95 20.76 11.90
CA HIS A 173 -12.73 20.65 10.68
C HIS A 173 -11.84 20.40 9.46
N GLU A 174 -12.33 19.60 8.53
CA GLU A 174 -11.74 19.43 7.22
C GLU A 174 -12.54 20.23 6.19
N ILE A 175 -11.92 21.23 5.56
CA ILE A 175 -12.57 22.15 4.62
C ILE A 175 -11.84 22.09 3.29
N ALA A 176 -12.55 21.71 2.22
CA ALA A 176 -11.98 21.65 0.89
C ALA A 176 -11.95 23.07 0.24
N ILE A 177 -10.86 23.38 -0.45
CA ILE A 177 -10.76 24.61 -1.25
C ILE A 177 -11.42 24.36 -2.61
N GLU A 178 -12.54 25.03 -2.85
CA GLU A 178 -13.30 24.90 -4.08
C GLU A 178 -12.79 25.81 -5.19
N ARG A 179 -13.25 25.55 -6.43
CA ARG A 179 -13.03 26.44 -7.56
C ARG A 179 -13.79 27.75 -7.30
N GLY A 180 -13.10 28.87 -7.42
CA GLY A 180 -13.70 30.18 -7.13
C GLY A 180 -13.32 30.74 -5.74
N SER A 181 -12.75 29.92 -4.86
CA SER A 181 -12.21 30.39 -3.59
C SER A 181 -11.10 31.43 -3.79
N ASP A 182 -11.20 32.52 -3.07
CA ASP A 182 -10.17 33.58 -3.03
C ASP A 182 -8.82 33.11 -2.47
N LEU A 183 -8.77 31.91 -1.90
CA LEU A 183 -7.55 31.30 -1.36
C LEU A 183 -6.68 30.69 -2.44
N VAL A 184 -7.25 30.34 -3.58
CA VAL A 184 -6.54 29.66 -4.67
C VAL A 184 -5.39 30.53 -5.20
N GLY A 185 -4.18 29.95 -5.24
CA GLY A 185 -2.97 30.63 -5.72
C GLY A 185 -2.35 31.60 -4.72
N LYS A 186 -2.95 31.83 -3.55
CA LYS A 186 -2.36 32.65 -2.49
C LYS A 186 -1.44 31.85 -1.58
N ARG A 187 -0.43 32.49 -1.02
CA ARG A 187 0.41 31.93 0.04
C ARG A 187 -0.24 32.16 1.40
N ILE A 188 -0.10 31.21 2.31
CA ILE A 188 -0.71 31.27 3.64
C ILE A 188 -0.43 32.59 4.37
N LYS A 189 0.80 33.10 4.27
CA LYS A 189 1.19 34.37 4.92
C LYS A 189 0.48 35.60 4.39
N HIS A 190 -0.13 35.55 3.19
CA HIS A 190 -0.83 36.66 2.56
C HIS A 190 -2.36 36.58 2.77
N ILE A 191 -2.82 35.62 3.54
CA ILE A 191 -4.23 35.42 3.86
C ILE A 191 -4.49 35.90 5.26
N SER A 192 -5.52 36.71 5.44
CA SER A 192 -5.95 37.18 6.78
C SER A 192 -6.83 36.10 7.42
N TRP A 193 -6.20 35.19 8.14
CA TRP A 193 -6.89 34.16 8.88
C TRP A 193 -7.57 34.71 10.15
N PRO A 194 -8.75 34.21 10.52
CA PRO A 194 -9.35 34.55 11.82
C PRO A 194 -8.40 34.10 12.94
N LYS A 195 -8.32 34.94 14.02
CA LYS A 195 -7.41 34.66 15.15
C LYS A 195 -7.77 33.39 15.90
N SER A 196 -9.05 32.99 15.83
CA SER A 196 -9.59 31.76 16.45
C SER A 196 -9.35 30.49 15.61
N ALA A 197 -8.75 30.58 14.41
CA ALA A 197 -8.53 29.45 13.53
C ALA A 197 -7.05 29.20 13.27
N VAL A 198 -6.63 27.95 13.40
CA VAL A 198 -5.26 27.51 13.11
C VAL A 198 -5.30 26.38 12.07
N ILE A 199 -4.56 26.55 10.96
CA ILE A 199 -4.40 25.48 9.99
C ILE A 199 -3.34 24.52 10.50
N SER A 200 -3.74 23.31 10.87
CA SER A 200 -2.84 22.30 11.40
C SER A 200 -2.14 21.49 10.31
N SER A 201 -2.83 21.21 9.20
CA SER A 201 -2.27 20.51 8.04
C SER A 201 -3.08 20.78 6.77
N ILE A 202 -2.51 20.47 5.62
CA ILE A 202 -3.17 20.56 4.32
C ILE A 202 -3.04 19.19 3.65
N ARG A 203 -4.17 18.59 3.27
CA ARG A 203 -4.18 17.36 2.48
C ARG A 203 -4.33 17.70 1.00
N ARG A 204 -3.32 17.33 0.20
CA ARG A 204 -3.30 17.49 -1.26
C ARG A 204 -3.25 16.12 -1.90
N GLY A 205 -4.38 15.62 -2.38
CA GLY A 205 -4.53 14.23 -2.83
C GLY A 205 -4.16 13.24 -1.71
N GLN A 206 -3.10 12.48 -1.90
CA GLN A 206 -2.59 11.50 -0.91
C GLN A 206 -1.47 12.06 -0.02
N THR A 207 -1.07 13.31 -0.21
CA THR A 207 0.05 13.92 0.52
C THR A 207 -0.43 14.87 1.61
N ILE A 208 0.16 14.77 2.80
CA ILE A 208 -0.05 15.72 3.89
C ILE A 208 1.08 16.74 3.88
N ILE A 209 0.74 18.01 3.84
CA ILE A 209 1.65 19.15 3.84
C ILE A 209 1.53 19.85 5.19
N LEU A 210 2.66 20.07 5.88
CA LEU A 210 2.72 20.93 7.03
C LEU A 210 2.66 22.39 6.53
N PRO A 211 1.66 23.19 6.95
CA PRO A 211 1.50 24.54 6.47
C PRO A 211 2.58 25.46 7.05
N HIS A 212 3.17 26.25 6.19
CA HIS A 212 4.05 27.38 6.57
C HIS A 212 3.73 28.58 5.67
N GLY A 213 4.18 29.76 6.07
CA GLY A 213 3.80 31.01 5.41
C GLY A 213 3.98 31.02 3.88
N GLU A 214 4.96 30.30 3.36
CA GLU A 214 5.25 30.21 1.92
C GLU A 214 4.42 29.13 1.18
N THR A 215 3.64 28.32 1.89
CA THR A 215 2.80 27.30 1.27
C THR A 215 1.72 27.96 0.42
N MET A 216 1.69 27.59 -0.85
CA MET A 216 0.67 28.05 -1.81
C MET A 216 -0.52 27.11 -1.82
N LEU A 217 -1.72 27.64 -1.65
CA LEU A 217 -2.98 26.89 -1.66
C LEU A 217 -3.45 26.64 -3.08
N ARG A 218 -4.08 25.49 -3.31
CA ARG A 218 -4.57 25.04 -4.61
C ARG A 218 -6.01 24.53 -4.51
N VAL A 219 -6.71 24.56 -5.64
CA VAL A 219 -8.02 23.90 -5.75
C VAL A 219 -7.89 22.41 -5.39
N GLY A 220 -8.81 21.93 -4.59
CA GLY A 220 -8.83 20.53 -4.13
C GLY A 220 -7.93 20.23 -2.94
N ASP A 221 -7.19 21.23 -2.41
CA ASP A 221 -6.56 21.10 -1.09
C ASP A 221 -7.64 21.00 -0.03
N VAL A 222 -7.46 20.12 0.95
CA VAL A 222 -8.31 20.03 2.13
C VAL A 222 -7.54 20.58 3.32
N LEU A 223 -8.01 21.69 3.87
CA LEU A 223 -7.44 22.31 5.05
C LEU A 223 -7.96 21.58 6.30
N VAL A 224 -7.06 21.17 7.18
CA VAL A 224 -7.41 20.71 8.53
C VAL A 224 -7.26 21.91 9.46
N VAL A 225 -8.38 22.41 9.91
CA VAL A 225 -8.46 23.66 10.70
C VAL A 225 -8.91 23.34 12.10
N VAL A 226 -8.19 23.89 13.08
CA VAL A 226 -8.56 23.86 14.49
C VAL A 226 -9.15 25.23 14.83
N THR A 227 -10.41 25.29 15.22
CA THR A 227 -11.12 26.55 15.45
C THR A 227 -12.24 26.42 16.46
N GLU A 228 -12.64 27.54 17.05
CA GLU A 228 -13.91 27.72 17.72
C GLU A 228 -15.03 27.99 16.69
N ASP A 229 -16.29 27.83 17.08
CA ASP A 229 -17.46 27.94 16.17
C ASP A 229 -17.47 29.22 15.33
N GLU A 230 -17.15 30.38 15.89
CA GLU A 230 -17.11 31.64 15.15
C GLU A 230 -16.03 31.68 14.05
N GLY A 231 -14.91 30.98 14.25
CA GLY A 231 -13.83 30.92 13.27
C GLY A 231 -14.14 30.00 12.11
N LEU A 232 -14.98 28.99 12.34
CA LEU A 232 -15.35 28.00 11.34
C LEU A 232 -16.11 28.63 10.16
N GLU A 233 -17.16 29.39 10.44
CA GLU A 233 -17.96 30.04 9.40
C GLU A 233 -17.11 30.96 8.49
N VAL A 234 -16.17 31.68 9.07
CA VAL A 234 -15.26 32.57 8.32
C VAL A 234 -14.36 31.75 7.41
N VAL A 235 -13.75 30.66 7.90
CA VAL A 235 -12.86 29.83 7.08
C VAL A 235 -13.66 29.10 5.98
N GLN A 236 -14.85 28.63 6.28
CA GLN A 236 -15.74 27.99 5.30
C GLN A 236 -16.10 28.95 4.17
N SER A 237 -16.50 30.18 4.49
CA SER A 237 -16.81 31.18 3.46
C SER A 237 -15.60 31.56 2.59
N MET A 238 -14.39 31.50 3.13
CA MET A 238 -13.16 31.72 2.37
C MET A 238 -12.84 30.56 1.42
N CYS A 239 -13.14 29.33 1.84
CA CYS A 239 -12.88 28.11 1.06
C CYS A 239 -13.95 27.84 0.00
N CYS A 240 -15.23 28.17 0.30
CA CYS A 240 -16.42 27.89 -0.52
C CYS A 240 -17.24 29.18 -0.66
N PRO A 241 -16.88 30.09 -1.57
CA PRO A 241 -17.54 31.41 -1.68
C PRO A 241 -18.98 31.35 -2.22
N ASP A 242 -19.39 30.24 -2.84
CA ASP A 242 -20.75 30.06 -3.42
C ASP A 242 -21.60 29.09 -2.59
N GLY A 243 -21.72 29.38 -1.30
CA GLY A 243 -22.73 28.73 -0.46
C GLY A 243 -24.09 29.42 -0.64
N ASP A 244 -24.75 29.26 -1.77
CA ASP A 244 -26.16 29.63 -1.92
C ASP A 244 -27.00 28.85 -0.90
N GLY A 245 -27.53 29.63 0.06
CA GLY A 245 -28.52 29.16 1.02
C GLY A 245 -29.76 28.63 0.31
N GLN A 246 -29.79 27.34 0.00
CA GLN A 246 -31.05 26.62 -0.18
C GLN A 246 -31.50 26.12 1.20
N GLY A 247 -32.24 26.98 1.86
CA GLY A 247 -33.14 26.59 2.95
C GLY A 247 -34.18 25.59 2.44
N PRO A 248 -34.64 24.65 3.28
CA PRO A 248 -35.71 23.73 2.91
C PRO A 248 -37.01 24.52 2.77
N GLY A 249 -37.43 24.74 1.54
CA GLY A 249 -38.74 25.33 1.23
C GLY A 249 -39.73 24.26 0.86
N GLY A 250 -40.83 24.18 1.64
CA GLY A 250 -42.11 23.68 1.20
C GLY A 250 -42.37 22.20 1.24
#